data_91e98c87f8749862b2c376e335a80987
#
_entry.id   91e98c87f8749862b2c376e335a80987
#
_cell.length_a   1.000
_cell.length_b   1.000
_cell.length_c   1.000
_cell.angle_alpha   90.00
_cell.angle_beta   90.00
_cell.angle_gamma   90.00
#
_symmetry.space_group_name_H-M   'P 1'
#
loop_
_entity.id
_entity.type
_entity.pdbx_description
1 polymer ?
#
loop_
_entity_poly.entity_id
_entity_poly.type
_entity_poly.pdbx_seq_one_letter_code
_entity_poly.pdbx_strand_id
1 'polypeptide(L)'
;MLGVILWANSLEMNASTAPATLEQAQDMGLTADEFEKIGEILGRTPNFTEMCIYSVMWSEHCSYKNSIKYLKTLPKEGPHMLVKAGEENAGIVDIGDGLGCAFKIESHNHPSALEPYQGAATGVGGINRDIFTMGARPIAQLNSLRFGDLSNPRTKWLLEGVVKGIGDYGN
;
A
#
# COMPACT_ATOMS: atom_id res chain seq x y z
N MET A 1 4.93 -9.86 27.38
CA MET A 1 6.37 -9.95 26.99
C MET A 1 6.42 -10.62 25.63
N LEU A 2 6.33 -9.82 24.55
CA LEU A 2 6.46 -10.31 23.16
C LEU A 2 7.93 -10.35 22.81
N GLY A 3 8.50 -11.55 22.72
CA GLY A 3 9.82 -11.77 22.21
C GLY A 3 9.84 -11.68 20.69
N VAL A 4 10.42 -10.62 20.15
CA VAL A 4 10.80 -10.56 18.74
C VAL A 4 12.05 -11.43 18.59
N ILE A 5 11.90 -12.62 18.01
CA ILE A 5 13.05 -13.43 17.59
C ILE A 5 13.57 -12.83 16.28
N LEU A 6 14.57 -11.97 16.38
CA LEU A 6 15.40 -11.61 15.24
C LEU A 6 16.27 -12.83 14.89
N TRP A 7 15.90 -13.54 13.84
CA TRP A 7 16.77 -14.51 13.20
C TRP A 7 17.85 -13.73 12.42
N ALA A 8 18.94 -13.39 13.09
CA ALA A 8 20.15 -12.93 12.43
C ALA A 8 20.92 -14.18 11.94
N ASN A 9 20.56 -14.69 10.77
CA ASN A 9 21.54 -15.40 9.99
C ASN A 9 22.63 -14.38 9.61
N SER A 10 23.87 -14.72 9.89
CA SER A 10 25.07 -14.02 9.42
C SER A 10 25.23 -14.16 7.89
N LEU A 11 24.27 -13.68 7.13
CA LEU A 11 24.51 -13.08 5.86
C LEU A 11 25.17 -11.76 6.24
N GLU A 12 26.50 -11.69 6.08
CA GLU A 12 27.18 -10.42 5.92
C GLU A 12 26.44 -9.69 4.80
N MET A 13 25.42 -8.90 5.19
CA MET A 13 24.90 -7.88 4.33
C MET A 13 26.03 -6.84 4.27
N ASN A 14 27.00 -7.09 3.39
CA ASN A 14 27.82 -6.04 2.84
C ASN A 14 26.86 -5.09 2.14
N ALA A 15 26.26 -4.19 2.92
CA ALA A 15 25.58 -3.04 2.37
C ALA A 15 26.63 -2.36 1.49
N SER A 16 26.50 -2.54 0.18
CA SER A 16 27.45 -1.97 -0.76
C SER A 16 27.50 -0.47 -0.50
N THR A 17 28.60 0.01 0.05
CA THR A 17 28.85 1.44 0.24
C THR A 17 29.20 2.12 -1.07
N ALA A 18 29.32 1.35 -2.16
CA ALA A 18 29.58 1.87 -3.47
C ALA A 18 28.43 2.79 -3.92
N PRO A 19 28.75 3.91 -4.58
CA PRO A 19 27.75 4.79 -5.15
C PRO A 19 26.85 4.04 -6.16
N ALA A 20 25.56 4.26 -6.09
CA ALA A 20 24.61 3.72 -7.06
C ALA A 20 24.75 4.45 -8.41
N THR A 21 24.38 3.76 -9.48
CA THR A 21 24.39 4.33 -10.85
C THR A 21 23.00 4.81 -11.24
N LEU A 22 22.95 5.73 -12.23
CA LEU A 22 21.68 6.18 -12.80
C LEU A 22 20.90 5.02 -13.44
N GLU A 23 21.59 4.06 -14.08
CA GLU A 23 20.96 2.88 -14.66
C GLU A 23 20.24 2.06 -13.59
N GLN A 24 20.89 1.77 -12.46
CA GLN A 24 20.29 1.09 -11.32
C GLN A 24 19.07 1.87 -10.79
N ALA A 25 19.14 3.19 -10.71
CA ALA A 25 18.02 4.01 -10.27
C ALA A 25 16.82 3.91 -11.22
N GLN A 26 17.05 3.91 -12.52
CA GLN A 26 16.02 3.75 -13.53
C GLN A 26 15.39 2.36 -13.51
N ASP A 27 16.18 1.32 -13.33
CA ASP A 27 15.68 -0.05 -13.15
C ASP A 27 14.77 -0.19 -11.90
N MET A 28 15.02 0.62 -10.88
CA MET A 28 14.20 0.71 -9.67
C MET A 28 13.03 1.69 -9.78
N GLY A 29 12.78 2.26 -10.97
CA GLY A 29 11.65 3.14 -11.25
C GLY A 29 11.83 4.60 -10.86
N LEU A 30 13.06 5.04 -10.57
CA LEU A 30 13.40 6.44 -10.39
C LEU A 30 13.71 7.11 -11.74
N THR A 31 13.32 8.37 -11.89
CA THR A 31 13.75 9.18 -13.04
C THR A 31 15.14 9.75 -12.82
N ALA A 32 15.77 10.25 -13.89
CA ALA A 32 17.08 10.90 -13.80
C ALA A 32 17.05 12.11 -12.85
N ASP A 33 16.00 12.94 -12.95
CA ASP A 33 15.81 14.13 -12.10
C ASP A 33 15.61 13.74 -10.61
N GLU A 34 14.93 12.63 -10.36
CA GLU A 34 14.77 12.10 -9.00
C GLU A 34 16.10 11.61 -8.43
N PHE A 35 16.90 10.93 -9.24
CA PHE A 35 18.23 10.47 -8.82
C PHE A 35 19.18 11.64 -8.51
N GLU A 36 19.17 12.67 -9.34
CA GLU A 36 19.92 13.91 -9.09
C GLU A 36 19.45 14.58 -7.79
N LYS A 37 18.12 14.68 -7.59
CA LYS A 37 17.54 15.27 -6.40
C LYS A 37 17.92 14.52 -5.12
N ILE A 38 18.00 13.19 -5.15
CA ILE A 38 18.50 12.38 -4.04
C ILE A 38 19.95 12.77 -3.71
N GLY A 39 20.78 12.91 -4.73
CA GLY A 39 22.18 13.35 -4.57
C GLY A 39 22.28 14.72 -3.90
N GLU A 40 21.44 15.68 -4.29
CA GLU A 40 21.38 17.01 -3.66
C GLU A 40 20.96 16.91 -2.18
N ILE A 41 19.93 16.12 -1.86
CA ILE A 41 19.44 15.95 -0.48
C ILE A 41 20.51 15.32 0.42
N LEU A 42 21.23 14.32 -0.08
CA LEU A 42 22.27 13.63 0.67
C LEU A 42 23.62 14.37 0.68
N GLY A 43 23.81 15.35 -0.21
CA GLY A 43 25.10 16.00 -0.43
C GLY A 43 26.16 15.07 -1.06
N ARG A 44 25.75 13.91 -1.59
CA ARG A 44 26.58 12.90 -2.24
C ARG A 44 25.73 11.95 -3.06
N THR A 45 26.36 11.16 -3.94
CA THR A 45 25.67 10.07 -4.60
C THR A 45 25.19 9.02 -3.58
N PRO A 46 23.89 8.58 -3.64
CA PRO A 46 23.40 7.54 -2.78
C PRO A 46 24.10 6.20 -3.01
N ASN A 47 24.23 5.37 -2.00
CA ASN A 47 24.54 3.96 -2.22
C ASN A 47 23.29 3.18 -2.68
N PHE A 48 23.46 1.92 -3.08
CA PHE A 48 22.36 1.13 -3.62
C PHE A 48 21.18 0.98 -2.64
N THR A 49 21.45 0.76 -1.37
CA THR A 49 20.41 0.62 -0.33
C THR A 49 19.62 1.92 -0.13
N GLU A 50 20.31 3.05 -0.05
CA GLU A 50 19.67 4.37 0.06
C GLU A 50 18.79 4.65 -1.16
N MET A 51 19.31 4.38 -2.35
CA MET A 51 18.55 4.52 -3.59
C MET A 51 17.28 3.65 -3.59
N CYS A 52 17.36 2.39 -3.14
CA CYS A 52 16.20 1.51 -3.01
C CYS A 52 15.16 2.08 -2.04
N ILE A 53 15.59 2.65 -0.91
CA ILE A 53 14.70 3.30 0.06
C ILE A 53 13.96 4.47 -0.59
N TYR A 54 14.68 5.36 -1.28
CA TYR A 54 14.06 6.47 -1.99
C TYR A 54 13.12 6.01 -3.09
N SER A 55 13.48 4.97 -3.86
CA SER A 55 12.62 4.38 -4.88
C SER A 55 11.26 3.96 -4.31
N VAL A 56 11.25 3.29 -3.16
CA VAL A 56 10.00 2.88 -2.50
C VAL A 56 9.23 4.09 -1.95
N MET A 57 9.91 4.99 -1.23
CA MET A 57 9.27 6.16 -0.62
C MET A 57 8.70 7.14 -1.66
N TRP A 58 9.35 7.27 -2.81
CA TRP A 58 8.92 8.14 -3.91
C TRP A 58 8.12 7.41 -4.98
N SER A 59 7.74 6.16 -4.73
CA SER A 59 6.83 5.43 -5.62
C SER A 59 5.44 6.07 -5.62
N GLU A 60 4.66 5.81 -6.65
CA GLU A 60 3.26 6.23 -6.71
C GLU A 60 2.45 5.72 -5.51
N HIS A 61 2.77 4.52 -5.03
CA HIS A 61 2.09 3.89 -3.89
C HIS A 61 2.27 4.69 -2.59
N CYS A 62 3.49 5.15 -2.30
CA CYS A 62 3.78 5.86 -1.04
C CYS A 62 3.58 7.38 -1.14
N SER A 63 3.95 7.99 -2.27
CA SER A 63 3.99 9.45 -2.41
C SER A 63 2.85 10.05 -3.24
N TYR A 64 2.09 9.21 -3.95
CA TYR A 64 1.07 9.68 -4.91
C TYR A 64 1.65 10.63 -5.97
N LYS A 65 2.94 10.48 -6.34
CA LYS A 65 3.68 11.45 -7.14
C LYS A 65 3.00 11.84 -8.46
N ASN A 66 2.27 10.92 -9.07
CA ASN A 66 1.55 11.16 -10.31
C ASN A 66 0.08 11.53 -10.08
N SER A 67 -0.58 10.90 -9.10
CA SER A 67 -2.02 11.05 -8.86
C SER A 67 -2.37 12.20 -7.92
N ILE A 68 -1.44 12.69 -7.10
CA ILE A 68 -1.72 13.73 -6.09
C ILE A 68 -2.39 15.00 -6.68
N LYS A 69 -2.01 15.39 -7.89
CA LYS A 69 -2.59 16.55 -8.58
C LYS A 69 -4.09 16.36 -8.86
N TYR A 70 -4.52 15.14 -9.13
CA TYR A 70 -5.92 14.79 -9.35
C TYR A 70 -6.66 14.60 -8.02
N LEU A 71 -6.03 13.95 -7.04
CA LEU A 71 -6.61 13.77 -5.71
C LEU A 71 -6.94 15.12 -5.05
N LYS A 72 -6.10 16.14 -5.27
CA LYS A 72 -6.34 17.50 -4.76
C LYS A 72 -7.56 18.18 -5.38
N THR A 73 -8.06 17.71 -6.52
CA THR A 73 -9.26 18.26 -7.18
C THR A 73 -10.56 17.64 -6.69
N LEU A 74 -10.49 16.52 -5.96
CA LEU A 74 -11.66 15.85 -5.43
C LEU A 74 -12.30 16.69 -4.32
N PRO A 75 -13.63 16.64 -4.16
CA PRO A 75 -14.31 17.30 -3.05
C PRO A 75 -13.78 16.82 -1.70
N LYS A 76 -13.48 17.76 -0.82
CA LYS A 76 -12.94 17.48 0.51
C LYS A 76 -13.90 17.79 1.63
N GLU A 77 -15.02 18.38 1.29
CA GLU A 77 -16.05 18.82 2.22
C GLU A 77 -17.43 18.49 1.65
N GLY A 78 -18.38 18.24 2.53
CA GLY A 78 -19.77 17.96 2.17
C GLY A 78 -20.66 17.96 3.40
N PRO A 79 -21.98 18.16 3.25
CA PRO A 79 -22.91 18.33 4.38
C PRO A 79 -23.02 17.07 5.27
N HIS A 80 -22.68 15.92 4.75
CA HIS A 80 -22.75 14.65 5.50
C HIS A 80 -21.37 14.14 5.94
N MET A 81 -20.29 14.85 5.67
CA MET A 81 -18.96 14.45 6.11
C MET A 81 -18.75 14.79 7.58
N LEU A 82 -18.49 13.77 8.40
CA LEU A 82 -18.18 13.92 9.82
C LEU A 82 -16.68 14.03 10.09
N VAL A 83 -15.85 13.58 9.15
CA VAL A 83 -14.39 13.65 9.20
C VAL A 83 -13.86 14.22 7.89
N LYS A 84 -12.94 15.16 7.97
CA LYS A 84 -12.35 15.79 6.79
C LYS A 84 -11.43 14.82 6.04
N ALA A 85 -11.36 14.98 4.73
CA ALA A 85 -10.51 14.16 3.89
C ALA A 85 -9.03 14.23 4.31
N GLY A 86 -8.43 13.08 4.66
CA GLY A 86 -7.03 12.96 5.08
C GLY A 86 -6.76 13.28 6.56
N GLU A 87 -7.79 13.50 7.37
CA GLU A 87 -7.66 13.74 8.81
C GLU A 87 -7.50 12.44 9.60
N GLU A 88 -8.18 11.39 9.15
CA GLU A 88 -8.22 10.09 9.83
C GLU A 88 -7.94 8.94 8.87
N ASN A 89 -7.82 7.71 9.40
CA ASN A 89 -7.54 6.50 8.63
C ASN A 89 -8.70 6.04 7.74
N ALA A 90 -9.93 6.46 8.04
CA ALA A 90 -11.13 6.13 7.28
C ALA A 90 -12.04 7.36 7.17
N GLY A 91 -12.88 7.41 6.15
CA GLY A 91 -13.93 8.40 6.04
C GLY A 91 -15.10 8.07 6.96
N ILE A 92 -15.77 9.09 7.48
CA ILE A 92 -17.04 8.93 8.23
C ILE A 92 -18.07 9.87 7.64
N VAL A 93 -19.23 9.33 7.31
CA VAL A 93 -20.37 10.11 6.83
C VAL A 93 -21.59 9.90 7.73
N ASP A 94 -22.35 10.96 7.92
CA ASP A 94 -23.66 10.91 8.58
C ASP A 94 -24.67 10.22 7.66
N ILE A 95 -25.30 9.17 8.19
CA ILE A 95 -26.36 8.41 7.50
C ILE A 95 -27.74 8.64 8.11
N GLY A 96 -27.88 9.60 9.00
CA GLY A 96 -29.11 9.91 9.72
C GLY A 96 -29.26 9.16 11.04
N ASP A 97 -30.30 9.47 11.79
CA ASP A 97 -30.66 8.86 13.08
C ASP A 97 -29.54 8.87 14.13
N GLY A 98 -28.60 9.82 14.04
CA GLY A 98 -27.44 9.89 14.92
C GLY A 98 -26.37 8.80 14.64
N LEU A 99 -26.41 8.18 13.46
CA LEU A 99 -25.48 7.14 13.04
C LEU A 99 -24.46 7.70 12.04
N GLY A 100 -23.19 7.30 12.23
CA GLY A 100 -22.11 7.54 11.29
C GLY A 100 -21.68 6.23 10.61
N CYS A 101 -21.49 6.25 9.29
CA CYS A 101 -20.90 5.15 8.57
C CYS A 101 -19.41 5.40 8.35
N ALA A 102 -18.55 4.60 8.98
CA ALA A 102 -17.13 4.58 8.70
C ALA A 102 -16.83 3.67 7.51
N PHE A 103 -16.04 4.13 6.56
CA PHE A 103 -15.68 3.36 5.37
C PHE A 103 -14.24 3.62 4.94
N LYS A 104 -13.65 2.60 4.35
CA LYS A 104 -12.31 2.65 3.75
C LYS A 104 -12.31 1.92 2.41
N ILE A 105 -11.53 2.42 1.48
CA ILE A 105 -11.21 1.74 0.23
C ILE A 105 -9.69 1.63 0.08
N GLU A 106 -9.22 0.47 -0.33
CA GLU A 106 -7.81 0.19 -0.51
C GLU A 106 -7.60 -0.74 -1.70
N SER A 107 -6.49 -0.59 -2.41
CA SER A 107 -6.03 -1.55 -3.41
C SER A 107 -4.93 -2.43 -2.80
N HIS A 108 -5.09 -3.75 -2.88
CA HIS A 108 -4.08 -4.72 -2.45
C HIS A 108 -3.58 -5.56 -3.63
N ASN A 109 -3.40 -4.91 -4.79
CA ASN A 109 -3.11 -5.55 -6.05
C ASN A 109 -1.71 -6.20 -6.09
N HIS A 110 -0.65 -5.44 -5.76
CA HIS A 110 0.72 -5.95 -5.88
C HIS A 110 1.00 -7.16 -5.00
N PRO A 111 0.72 -7.15 -3.69
CA PRO A 111 0.89 -8.33 -2.86
C PRO A 111 0.11 -9.53 -3.35
N SER A 112 -1.14 -9.32 -3.79
CA SER A 112 -2.00 -10.40 -4.28
C SER A 112 -1.56 -10.96 -5.64
N ALA A 113 -0.86 -10.18 -6.46
CA ALA A 113 -0.29 -10.66 -7.72
C ALA A 113 0.90 -11.59 -7.54
N LEU A 114 1.61 -11.48 -6.41
CA LEU A 114 2.76 -12.30 -6.04
C LEU A 114 2.36 -13.49 -5.19
N GLU A 115 1.62 -13.24 -4.11
CA GLU A 115 1.16 -14.22 -3.13
C GLU A 115 -0.35 -14.02 -2.89
N PRO A 116 -1.22 -14.57 -3.76
CA PRO A 116 -2.63 -14.20 -3.80
C PRO A 116 -3.38 -14.49 -2.49
N TYR A 117 -3.07 -15.59 -1.82
CA TYR A 117 -3.70 -15.93 -0.55
C TYR A 117 -3.30 -14.96 0.57
N GLN A 118 -2.00 -14.83 0.82
CA GLN A 118 -1.48 -13.96 1.88
C GLN A 118 -1.72 -12.48 1.57
N GLY A 119 -1.57 -12.08 0.31
CA GLY A 119 -1.82 -10.72 -0.13
C GLY A 119 -3.27 -10.31 0.09
N ALA A 120 -4.23 -11.14 -0.30
CA ALA A 120 -5.65 -10.87 -0.10
C ALA A 120 -6.05 -10.88 1.40
N ALA A 121 -5.55 -11.85 2.17
CA ALA A 121 -5.79 -11.91 3.61
C ALA A 121 -5.25 -10.65 4.33
N THR A 122 -4.05 -10.19 3.97
CA THR A 122 -3.48 -8.94 4.49
C THR A 122 -4.32 -7.72 4.12
N GLY A 123 -4.86 -7.69 2.90
CA GLY A 123 -5.77 -6.64 2.46
C GLY A 123 -7.03 -6.54 3.34
N VAL A 124 -7.67 -7.69 3.62
CA VAL A 124 -8.81 -7.75 4.54
C VAL A 124 -8.43 -7.26 5.94
N GLY A 125 -7.26 -7.69 6.44
CA GLY A 125 -6.76 -7.27 7.76
C GLY A 125 -6.51 -5.76 7.84
N GLY A 126 -5.88 -5.18 6.83
CA GLY A 126 -5.58 -3.75 6.74
C GLY A 126 -6.84 -2.90 6.75
N ILE A 127 -7.81 -3.23 5.90
CA ILE A 127 -9.10 -2.52 5.82
C ILE A 127 -9.86 -2.58 7.15
N ASN A 128 -9.92 -3.75 7.79
CA ASN A 128 -10.59 -3.89 9.07
C ASN A 128 -9.92 -3.07 10.17
N ARG A 129 -8.59 -3.03 10.19
CA ARG A 129 -7.84 -2.25 11.19
C ARG A 129 -8.13 -0.75 11.08
N ASP A 130 -8.20 -0.22 9.87
CA ASP A 130 -8.54 1.19 9.68
C ASP A 130 -9.94 1.52 10.24
N ILE A 131 -10.92 0.65 10.05
CA ILE A 131 -12.27 0.82 10.63
C ILE A 131 -12.23 0.69 12.16
N PHE A 132 -11.47 -0.25 12.73
CA PHE A 132 -11.32 -0.38 14.17
C PHE A 132 -10.66 0.84 14.82
N THR A 133 -9.68 1.47 14.15
CA THR A 133 -9.05 2.69 14.69
C THR A 133 -10.01 3.86 14.81
N MET A 134 -11.12 3.83 14.05
CA MET A 134 -12.20 4.81 14.13
C MET A 134 -13.21 4.50 15.26
N GLY A 135 -12.99 3.47 16.06
CA GLY A 135 -13.94 2.99 17.06
C GLY A 135 -15.18 2.33 16.48
N ALA A 136 -15.18 2.03 15.18
CA ALA A 136 -16.30 1.42 14.47
C ALA A 136 -16.09 -0.10 14.34
N ARG A 137 -17.20 -0.84 14.24
CA ARG A 137 -17.20 -2.27 13.99
C ARG A 137 -17.48 -2.55 12.51
N PRO A 138 -16.61 -3.30 11.81
CA PRO A 138 -16.89 -3.72 10.43
C PRO A 138 -18.20 -4.52 10.36
N ILE A 139 -19.05 -4.15 9.42
CA ILE A 139 -20.36 -4.80 9.20
C ILE A 139 -20.49 -5.38 7.79
N ALA A 140 -19.66 -4.93 6.86
CA ALA A 140 -19.63 -5.41 5.50
C ALA A 140 -18.25 -5.24 4.90
N GLN A 141 -17.88 -6.16 4.01
CA GLN A 141 -16.72 -6.06 3.14
C GLN A 141 -17.17 -6.19 1.69
N LEU A 142 -16.74 -5.25 0.88
CA LEU A 142 -17.05 -5.22 -0.55
C LEU A 142 -15.76 -5.39 -1.33
N ASN A 143 -15.79 -6.22 -2.35
CA ASN A 143 -14.64 -6.49 -3.19
C ASN A 143 -14.93 -6.18 -4.66
N SER A 144 -14.02 -5.50 -5.33
CA SER A 144 -14.04 -5.29 -6.78
C SER A 144 -12.90 -6.09 -7.40
N LEU A 145 -13.11 -7.39 -7.54
CA LEU A 145 -12.11 -8.33 -8.06
C LEU A 145 -12.10 -8.29 -9.58
N ARG A 146 -10.91 -8.16 -10.16
CA ARG A 146 -10.70 -8.12 -11.60
C ARG A 146 -9.52 -8.99 -11.96
N PHE A 147 -9.76 -9.94 -12.87
CA PHE A 147 -8.77 -10.91 -13.33
C PHE A 147 -8.75 -10.94 -14.86
N GLY A 148 -7.72 -11.55 -15.41
CA GLY A 148 -7.67 -11.88 -16.84
C GLY A 148 -8.54 -13.05 -17.23
N ASP A 149 -8.29 -13.61 -18.42
CA ASP A 149 -9.04 -14.76 -18.95
C ASP A 149 -8.84 -16.00 -18.05
N LEU A 150 -9.95 -16.61 -17.65
CA LEU A 150 -9.97 -17.81 -16.81
C LEU A 150 -9.42 -19.07 -17.49
N SER A 151 -9.26 -19.07 -18.82
CA SER A 151 -8.55 -20.14 -19.51
C SER A 151 -7.06 -20.19 -19.20
N ASN A 152 -6.49 -19.08 -18.74
CA ASN A 152 -5.10 -18.99 -18.34
C ASN A 152 -4.91 -19.62 -16.94
N PRO A 153 -4.03 -20.61 -16.79
CA PRO A 153 -3.76 -21.26 -15.49
C PRO A 153 -3.29 -20.28 -14.40
N ARG A 154 -2.53 -19.25 -14.77
CA ARG A 154 -2.09 -18.20 -13.83
C ARG A 154 -3.28 -17.41 -13.29
N THR A 155 -4.23 -17.07 -14.13
CA THR A 155 -5.46 -16.37 -13.72
C THR A 155 -6.29 -17.21 -12.73
N LYS A 156 -6.43 -18.52 -12.98
CA LYS A 156 -7.10 -19.43 -12.04
C LYS A 156 -6.42 -19.46 -10.69
N TRP A 157 -5.11 -19.64 -10.68
CA TRP A 157 -4.32 -19.67 -9.44
C TRP A 157 -4.47 -18.36 -8.64
N LEU A 158 -4.44 -17.22 -9.32
CA LEU A 158 -4.67 -15.91 -8.67
C LEU A 158 -6.08 -15.84 -8.08
N LEU A 159 -7.10 -16.18 -8.85
CA LEU A 159 -8.50 -16.13 -8.41
C LEU A 159 -8.74 -17.03 -7.19
N GLU A 160 -8.29 -18.28 -7.26
CA GLU A 160 -8.44 -19.25 -6.17
C GLU A 160 -7.76 -18.77 -4.89
N GLY A 161 -6.53 -18.29 -5.00
CA GLY A 161 -5.77 -17.78 -3.86
C GLY A 161 -6.40 -16.54 -3.24
N VAL A 162 -6.79 -15.57 -4.06
CA VAL A 162 -7.43 -14.32 -3.59
C VAL A 162 -8.76 -14.61 -2.90
N VAL A 163 -9.64 -15.38 -3.52
CA VAL A 163 -10.95 -15.72 -2.94
C VAL A 163 -10.78 -16.49 -1.62
N LYS A 164 -9.85 -17.44 -1.58
CA LYS A 164 -9.55 -18.18 -0.37
C LYS A 164 -9.00 -17.29 0.74
N GLY A 165 -8.05 -16.39 0.41
CA GLY A 165 -7.45 -15.47 1.38
C GLY A 165 -8.48 -14.50 1.99
N ILE A 166 -9.40 -13.97 1.17
CA ILE A 166 -10.50 -13.13 1.65
C ILE A 166 -11.42 -13.95 2.58
N GLY A 167 -11.82 -15.14 2.15
CA GLY A 167 -12.74 -15.97 2.91
C GLY A 167 -12.17 -16.44 4.25
N ASP A 168 -10.95 -16.94 4.27
CA ASP A 168 -10.32 -17.48 5.48
C ASP A 168 -10.04 -16.39 6.53
N TYR A 169 -9.70 -15.17 6.09
CA TYR A 169 -9.48 -14.06 7.02
C TYR A 169 -10.78 -13.42 7.51
N GLY A 170 -11.81 -13.43 6.69
CA GLY A 170 -13.11 -12.81 7.00
C GLY A 170 -14.00 -13.64 7.94
N ASN A 171 -13.65 -14.88 8.19
CA ASN A 171 -14.42 -15.84 9.02
C ASN A 171 -13.94 -15.90 10.46
#